data_8ef218f14bcf1325614fc2379ad47da4
#
_entry.id   8ef218f14bcf1325614fc2379ad47da4
#
_cell.length_a   1.000
_cell.length_b   1.000
_cell.length_c   1.000
_cell.angle_alpha   90.00
_cell.angle_beta   90.00
_cell.angle_gamma   90.00
#
_symmetry.space_group_name_H-M   'P 1'
#
loop_
_entity.id
_entity.type
_entity.pdbx_description
1 polymer ?
#
loop_
_entity_poly.entity_id
_entity_poly.type
_entity_poly.pdbx_seq_one_letter_code
_entity_poly.pdbx_strand_id
1 'polypeptide(L)'
;AQLNIVPVAVSYEYESCDLLKAHEMAQTARQPYVKRPGEDLNSILTGILEPKGKVHFCVTKPIDEAQLAPLEHLPLNDAVRQMAQMIDRAIANAYQLMPTNMAAYEMLHPEEPQNAELDEAKAWLNQRMSQLTTAEERRHLLHIYANPVIAKQQTKQS
;
A
#
# COMPACT_ATOMS: atom_id res chain seq x y z
N ALA A 1 31.15 -0.76 9.34
CA ALA A 1 30.57 -1.02 8.02
C ALA A 1 29.61 0.11 7.70
N GLN A 2 29.79 0.80 6.58
CA GLN A 2 28.83 1.81 6.13
C GLN A 2 27.63 1.07 5.53
N LEU A 3 26.45 1.32 6.06
CA LEU A 3 25.19 0.80 5.53
C LEU A 3 24.60 1.85 4.59
N ASN A 4 24.37 1.49 3.34
CA ASN A 4 23.66 2.35 2.39
C ASN A 4 22.18 1.90 2.33
N ILE A 5 21.27 2.81 2.69
CA ILE A 5 19.82 2.57 2.64
C ILE A 5 19.30 3.15 1.34
N VAL A 6 18.80 2.30 0.46
CA VAL A 6 18.19 2.70 -0.81
C VAL A 6 16.73 2.26 -0.83
N PRO A 7 15.77 3.15 -0.60
CA PRO A 7 14.37 2.81 -0.69
C PRO A 7 13.97 2.43 -2.13
N VAL A 8 13.06 1.47 -2.26
CA VAL A 8 12.53 1.02 -3.55
C VAL A 8 11.01 1.05 -3.49
N ALA A 9 10.39 1.74 -4.45
CA ALA A 9 8.95 1.75 -4.61
C ALA A 9 8.54 0.78 -5.72
N VAL A 10 7.58 -0.09 -5.42
CA VAL A 10 6.95 -0.99 -6.40
C VAL A 10 5.46 -0.70 -6.42
N SER A 11 4.93 -0.31 -7.57
CA SER A 11 3.51 0.00 -7.75
C SER A 11 2.89 -1.05 -8.66
N TYR A 12 1.78 -1.62 -8.23
CA TYR A 12 0.97 -2.57 -9.00
C TYR A 12 -0.36 -1.95 -9.37
N GLU A 13 -0.84 -2.23 -10.58
CA GLU A 13 -2.21 -1.89 -10.97
C GLU A 13 -3.22 -2.78 -10.23
N TYR A 14 -2.86 -4.08 -10.07
CA TYR A 14 -3.66 -5.07 -9.33
C TYR A 14 -2.81 -5.70 -8.23
N GLU A 15 -3.29 -5.61 -6.98
CA GLU A 15 -2.66 -6.29 -5.85
C GLU A 15 -3.08 -7.75 -5.84
N SER A 16 -2.14 -8.64 -6.08
CA SER A 16 -2.41 -10.08 -6.26
C SER A 16 -3.10 -10.75 -5.09
N CYS A 17 -2.82 -10.30 -3.86
CA CYS A 17 -3.37 -10.88 -2.63
C CYS A 17 -4.47 -10.02 -2.00
N ASP A 18 -5.10 -9.13 -2.75
CA ASP A 18 -6.06 -8.15 -2.23
C ASP A 18 -7.22 -8.78 -1.47
N LEU A 19 -7.84 -9.84 -2.01
CA LEU A 19 -8.95 -10.55 -1.37
C LEU A 19 -8.51 -11.24 -0.08
N LEU A 20 -7.34 -11.90 -0.10
CA LEU A 20 -6.78 -12.56 1.08
C LEU A 20 -6.46 -11.54 2.18
N LYS A 21 -5.82 -10.43 1.81
CA LYS A 21 -5.49 -9.33 2.73
C LYS A 21 -6.75 -8.68 3.32
N ALA A 22 -7.76 -8.40 2.49
CA ALA A 22 -9.02 -7.81 2.93
C ALA A 22 -9.73 -8.71 3.96
N HIS A 23 -9.73 -10.03 3.72
CA HIS A 23 -10.28 -11.01 4.64
C HIS A 23 -9.50 -11.08 5.95
N GLU A 24 -8.16 -11.17 5.90
CA GLU A 24 -7.28 -11.19 7.07
C GLU A 24 -7.46 -9.92 7.92
N MET A 25 -7.49 -8.74 7.28
CA MET A 25 -7.68 -7.47 7.98
C MET A 25 -9.05 -7.40 8.68
N ALA A 26 -10.11 -7.84 8.03
CA ALA A 26 -11.45 -7.86 8.63
C ALA A 26 -11.55 -8.84 9.81
N GLN A 27 -10.85 -9.97 9.77
CA GLN A 27 -10.77 -10.92 10.88
C GLN A 27 -9.94 -10.36 12.04
N THR A 28 -8.77 -9.78 11.75
CA THR A 28 -7.85 -9.22 12.75
C THR A 28 -8.49 -8.07 13.52
N ALA A 29 -9.37 -7.30 12.91
CA ALA A 29 -10.10 -6.23 13.58
C ALA A 29 -11.05 -6.74 14.68
N ARG A 30 -11.47 -8.00 14.62
CA ARG A 30 -12.44 -8.61 15.57
C ARG A 30 -11.78 -9.48 16.63
N GLN A 31 -10.70 -10.17 16.27
CA GLN A 31 -9.98 -11.09 17.17
C GLN A 31 -8.55 -11.29 16.68
N PRO A 32 -7.63 -11.75 17.56
CA PRO A 32 -6.28 -12.12 17.13
C PRO A 32 -6.35 -13.15 15.99
N TYR A 33 -5.73 -12.81 14.86
CA TYR A 33 -5.69 -13.69 13.69
C TYR A 33 -4.69 -14.82 13.91
N VAL A 34 -5.15 -16.05 13.73
CA VAL A 34 -4.29 -17.24 13.78
C VAL A 34 -4.26 -17.88 12.40
N LYS A 35 -3.08 -17.89 11.80
CA LYS A 35 -2.87 -18.49 10.48
C LYS A 35 -3.15 -19.99 10.48
N ARG A 36 -3.82 -20.46 9.45
CA ARG A 36 -4.08 -21.90 9.24
C ARG A 36 -2.87 -22.56 8.57
N PRO A 37 -2.67 -23.87 8.77
CA PRO A 37 -1.65 -24.62 8.04
C PRO A 37 -1.81 -24.44 6.53
N GLY A 38 -0.72 -24.13 5.83
CA GLY A 38 -0.72 -23.93 4.37
C GLY A 38 -1.13 -22.53 3.87
N GLU A 39 -1.59 -21.63 4.74
CA GLU A 39 -2.04 -20.32 4.36
C GLU A 39 -0.92 -19.44 3.77
N ASP A 40 0.29 -19.51 4.34
CA ASP A 40 1.45 -18.81 3.80
C ASP A 40 1.81 -19.30 2.40
N LEU A 41 1.76 -20.62 2.17
CA LEU A 41 2.00 -21.18 0.85
C LEU A 41 0.94 -20.73 -0.15
N ASN A 42 -0.33 -20.73 0.24
CA ASN A 42 -1.41 -20.22 -0.60
C ASN A 42 -1.22 -18.75 -0.95
N SER A 43 -0.82 -17.91 0.01
CA SER A 43 -0.55 -16.49 -0.24
C SER A 43 0.63 -16.29 -1.20
N ILE A 44 1.69 -17.08 -1.07
CA ILE A 44 2.84 -17.03 -1.99
C ILE A 44 2.42 -17.44 -3.40
N LEU A 45 1.68 -18.54 -3.55
CA LEU A 45 1.19 -19.02 -4.86
C LEU A 45 0.24 -17.99 -5.50
N THR A 46 -0.69 -17.43 -4.73
CA THR A 46 -1.58 -16.37 -5.20
C THR A 46 -0.76 -15.16 -5.67
N GLY A 47 0.22 -14.72 -4.86
CA GLY A 47 1.11 -13.62 -5.20
C GLY A 47 1.92 -13.84 -6.49
N ILE A 48 2.22 -15.10 -6.85
CA ILE A 48 2.94 -15.43 -8.09
C ILE A 48 1.98 -15.51 -9.29
N LEU A 49 0.85 -16.18 -9.12
CA LEU A 49 -0.04 -16.60 -10.22
C LEU A 49 -1.03 -15.50 -10.64
N GLU A 50 -1.53 -14.69 -9.69
CA GLU A 50 -2.51 -13.65 -9.99
C GLU A 50 -1.90 -12.52 -10.83
N PRO A 51 -2.65 -11.97 -11.78
CA PRO A 51 -2.20 -10.86 -12.62
C PRO A 51 -1.94 -9.60 -11.77
N LYS A 52 -0.94 -8.81 -12.19
CA LYS A 52 -0.53 -7.56 -11.54
C LYS A 52 -0.85 -6.32 -12.35
N GLY A 53 -1.33 -6.51 -13.60
CA GLY A 53 -1.52 -5.42 -14.53
C GLY A 53 -0.21 -4.68 -14.83
N LYS A 54 -0.26 -3.37 -14.84
CA LYS A 54 0.94 -2.55 -14.98
C LYS A 54 1.76 -2.60 -13.69
N VAL A 55 3.07 -2.73 -13.84
CA VAL A 55 4.02 -2.71 -12.73
C VAL A 55 5.02 -1.59 -12.96
N HIS A 56 5.17 -0.71 -11.97
CA HIS A 56 6.20 0.33 -11.98
C HIS A 56 7.18 0.06 -10.84
N PHE A 57 8.48 0.05 -11.18
CA PHE A 57 9.56 -0.17 -10.24
C PHE A 57 10.48 1.07 -10.24
N CYS A 58 10.65 1.68 -9.09
CA CYS A 58 11.49 2.87 -8.92
C CYS A 58 12.49 2.69 -7.79
N VAL A 59 13.77 2.78 -8.12
CA VAL A 59 14.86 2.85 -7.14
C VAL A 59 15.09 4.32 -6.82
N THR A 60 14.95 4.71 -5.56
CA THR A 60 15.13 6.10 -5.14
C THR A 60 16.59 6.45 -4.94
N LYS A 61 16.88 7.71 -4.65
CA LYS A 61 18.20 8.10 -4.19
C LYS A 61 18.49 7.44 -2.84
N PRO A 62 19.75 7.02 -2.56
CA PRO A 62 20.14 6.58 -1.23
C PRO A 62 19.86 7.67 -0.19
N ILE A 63 19.52 7.25 1.03
CA ILE A 63 19.50 8.16 2.18
C ILE A 63 20.96 8.42 2.52
N ASP A 64 21.39 9.68 2.39
CA ASP A 64 22.77 10.07 2.53
C ASP A 64 23.19 10.33 3.99
N GLU A 65 24.49 10.46 4.22
CA GLU A 65 25.07 10.68 5.53
C GLU A 65 24.58 11.98 6.17
N ALA A 66 24.36 13.04 5.38
CA ALA A 66 23.86 14.32 5.90
C ALA A 66 22.43 14.21 6.46
N GLN A 67 21.62 13.33 5.87
CA GLN A 67 20.28 13.03 6.36
C GLN A 67 20.31 12.13 7.60
N LEU A 68 21.33 11.28 7.76
CA LEU A 68 21.46 10.35 8.88
C LEU A 68 22.13 10.99 10.10
N ALA A 69 23.08 11.92 9.92
CA ALA A 69 23.85 12.53 11.01
C ALA A 69 22.99 13.11 12.16
N PRO A 70 21.84 13.79 11.93
CA PRO A 70 21.00 14.25 13.02
C PRO A 70 20.42 13.12 13.89
N LEU A 71 20.27 11.89 13.33
CA LEU A 71 19.70 10.75 14.05
C LEU A 71 20.66 10.17 15.10
N GLU A 72 21.96 10.35 14.94
CA GLU A 72 22.98 9.80 15.84
C GLU A 72 22.86 10.33 17.29
N HIS A 73 22.29 11.54 17.44
CA HIS A 73 22.13 12.18 18.74
C HIS A 73 20.76 11.94 19.40
N LEU A 74 19.89 11.19 18.74
CA LEU A 74 18.56 10.90 19.23
C LEU A 74 18.52 9.60 20.09
N PRO A 75 17.58 9.49 21.01
CA PRO A 75 17.25 8.20 21.60
C PRO A 75 16.90 7.18 20.49
N LEU A 76 17.30 5.91 20.69
CA LEU A 76 17.18 4.87 19.67
C LEU A 76 15.78 4.78 19.02
N ASN A 77 14.72 4.82 19.86
CA ASN A 77 13.34 4.73 19.34
C ASN A 77 12.95 5.93 18.48
N ASP A 78 13.46 7.11 18.77
CA ASP A 78 13.19 8.32 17.99
C ASP A 78 13.99 8.31 16.68
N ALA A 79 15.24 7.85 16.72
CA ALA A 79 16.06 7.65 15.53
C ALA A 79 15.42 6.65 14.57
N VAL A 80 14.95 5.50 15.09
CA VAL A 80 14.26 4.47 14.28
C VAL A 80 12.98 5.04 13.66
N ARG A 81 12.18 5.79 14.43
CA ARG A 81 10.96 6.42 13.92
C ARG A 81 11.23 7.42 12.81
N GLN A 82 12.24 8.29 12.98
CA GLN A 82 12.59 9.26 11.96
C GLN A 82 13.16 8.57 10.70
N MET A 83 13.98 7.54 10.86
CA MET A 83 14.47 6.74 9.75
C MET A 83 13.30 6.11 8.97
N ALA A 84 12.35 5.50 9.64
CA ALA A 84 11.17 4.92 9.01
C ALA A 84 10.39 5.99 8.23
N GLN A 85 10.17 7.18 8.80
CA GLN A 85 9.50 8.28 8.12
C GLN A 85 10.25 8.76 6.86
N MET A 86 11.58 8.77 6.88
CA MET A 86 12.37 9.12 5.70
C MET A 86 12.19 8.09 4.58
N ILE A 87 12.22 6.80 4.92
CA ILE A 87 11.97 5.70 3.99
C ILE A 87 10.54 5.79 3.43
N ASP A 88 9.54 5.98 4.29
CA ASP A 88 8.14 6.09 3.88
C ASP A 88 7.91 7.27 2.92
N ARG A 89 8.50 8.44 3.21
CA ARG A 89 8.44 9.59 2.30
C ARG A 89 9.08 9.30 0.96
N ALA A 90 10.26 8.68 0.95
CA ALA A 90 10.96 8.34 -0.29
C ALA A 90 10.12 7.37 -1.14
N ILE A 91 9.53 6.35 -0.53
CA ILE A 91 8.66 5.37 -1.20
C ILE A 91 7.38 6.07 -1.70
N ALA A 92 6.68 6.84 -0.86
CA ALA A 92 5.44 7.51 -1.24
C ALA A 92 5.63 8.49 -2.40
N ASN A 93 6.75 9.24 -2.41
CA ASN A 93 7.09 10.15 -3.50
C ASN A 93 7.39 9.42 -4.81
N ALA A 94 8.10 8.29 -4.75
CA ALA A 94 8.48 7.48 -5.90
C ALA A 94 7.36 6.56 -6.40
N TYR A 95 6.33 6.30 -5.57
CA TYR A 95 5.21 5.45 -5.94
C TYR A 95 4.42 6.06 -7.10
N GLN A 96 4.23 5.28 -8.17
CA GLN A 96 3.37 5.66 -9.28
C GLN A 96 1.93 5.25 -8.98
N LEU A 97 1.04 6.24 -8.88
CA LEU A 97 -0.39 5.97 -8.71
C LEU A 97 -0.96 5.36 -9.99
N MET A 98 -1.71 4.28 -9.83
CA MET A 98 -2.44 3.59 -10.89
C MET A 98 -3.92 4.02 -10.90
N PRO A 99 -4.66 3.85 -12.01
CA PRO A 99 -6.08 4.15 -12.06
C PRO A 99 -6.89 3.49 -10.94
N THR A 100 -6.55 2.25 -10.57
CA THR A 100 -7.18 1.52 -9.44
C THR A 100 -6.98 2.20 -8.09
N ASN A 101 -5.83 2.85 -7.87
CA ASN A 101 -5.58 3.60 -6.63
C ASN A 101 -6.50 4.82 -6.55
N MET A 102 -6.59 5.59 -7.64
CA MET A 102 -7.44 6.79 -7.71
C MET A 102 -8.92 6.42 -7.62
N ALA A 103 -9.34 5.37 -8.35
CA ALA A 103 -10.71 4.88 -8.31
C ALA A 103 -11.13 4.44 -6.91
N ALA A 104 -10.28 3.68 -6.20
CA ALA A 104 -10.57 3.26 -4.83
C ALA A 104 -10.66 4.45 -3.86
N TYR A 105 -9.81 5.46 -4.04
CA TYR A 105 -9.86 6.69 -3.24
C TYR A 105 -11.19 7.41 -3.45
N GLU A 106 -11.62 7.62 -4.70
CA GLU A 106 -12.91 8.25 -5.01
C GLU A 106 -14.10 7.44 -4.49
N MET A 107 -14.04 6.09 -4.54
CA MET A 107 -15.10 5.24 -4.00
C MET A 107 -15.20 5.33 -2.47
N LEU A 108 -14.11 5.65 -1.77
CA LEU A 108 -14.11 5.92 -0.33
C LEU A 108 -14.56 7.35 0.01
N HIS A 109 -14.49 8.27 -0.96
CA HIS A 109 -14.82 9.70 -0.82
C HIS A 109 -15.85 10.13 -1.86
N PRO A 110 -17.08 9.59 -1.82
CA PRO A 110 -18.12 9.87 -2.81
C PRO A 110 -18.58 11.33 -2.82
N GLU A 111 -18.26 12.09 -1.80
CA GLU A 111 -18.52 13.54 -1.66
C GLU A 111 -17.54 14.40 -2.48
N GLU A 112 -16.41 13.85 -2.90
CA GLU A 112 -15.42 14.55 -3.73
C GLU A 112 -15.78 14.46 -5.24
N PRO A 113 -15.25 15.37 -6.09
CA PRO A 113 -15.45 15.30 -7.53
C PRO A 113 -15.01 13.95 -8.10
N GLN A 114 -15.87 13.34 -8.90
CA GLN A 114 -15.62 12.05 -9.53
C GLN A 114 -15.07 12.20 -10.94
N ASN A 115 -14.07 11.38 -11.30
CA ASN A 115 -13.46 11.37 -12.63
C ASN A 115 -14.00 10.20 -13.46
N ALA A 116 -14.68 10.52 -14.56
CA ALA A 116 -15.23 9.51 -15.50
C ALA A 116 -14.15 8.65 -16.17
N GLU A 117 -12.90 9.13 -16.28
CA GLU A 117 -11.79 8.32 -16.81
C GLU A 117 -11.45 7.11 -15.93
N LEU A 118 -11.95 7.08 -14.69
CA LEU A 118 -11.75 5.99 -13.75
C LEU A 118 -12.89 4.96 -13.73
N ASP A 119 -13.91 5.10 -14.58
CA ASP A 119 -15.09 4.22 -14.57
C ASP A 119 -14.73 2.75 -14.84
N GLU A 120 -13.77 2.47 -15.71
CA GLU A 120 -13.27 1.12 -15.94
C GLU A 120 -12.59 0.53 -14.69
N ALA A 121 -11.75 1.32 -14.02
CA ALA A 121 -11.09 0.90 -12.78
C ALA A 121 -12.09 0.70 -11.64
N LYS A 122 -13.12 1.56 -11.54
CA LYS A 122 -14.23 1.40 -10.57
C LYS A 122 -15.04 0.13 -10.86
N ALA A 123 -15.32 -0.16 -12.13
CA ALA A 123 -16.03 -1.38 -12.52
C ALA A 123 -15.22 -2.63 -12.15
N TRP A 124 -13.92 -2.62 -12.38
CA TRP A 124 -13.02 -3.70 -11.97
C TRP A 124 -13.00 -3.89 -10.44
N LEU A 125 -12.88 -2.81 -9.67
CA LEU A 125 -12.93 -2.85 -8.20
C LEU A 125 -14.28 -3.39 -7.70
N ASN A 126 -15.40 -2.99 -8.30
CA ASN A 126 -16.73 -3.51 -7.97
C ASN A 126 -16.83 -5.01 -8.23
N GLN A 127 -16.30 -5.49 -9.37
CA GLN A 127 -16.24 -6.92 -9.66
C GLN A 127 -15.37 -7.65 -8.63
N ARG A 128 -14.25 -7.08 -8.21
CA ARG A 128 -13.38 -7.66 -7.19
C ARG A 128 -14.09 -7.73 -5.84
N MET A 129 -14.75 -6.64 -5.42
CA MET A 129 -15.53 -6.58 -4.18
C MET A 129 -16.71 -7.55 -4.15
N SER A 130 -17.29 -7.91 -5.31
CA SER A 130 -18.39 -8.88 -5.35
C SER A 130 -18.00 -10.28 -4.88
N GLN A 131 -16.70 -10.58 -4.84
CA GLN A 131 -16.15 -11.84 -4.33
C GLN A 131 -16.01 -11.86 -2.80
N LEU A 132 -16.20 -10.72 -2.15
CA LEU A 132 -16.12 -10.56 -0.70
C LEU A 132 -17.50 -10.60 -0.06
N THR A 133 -17.59 -11.23 1.10
CA THR A 133 -18.88 -11.51 1.75
C THR A 133 -19.39 -10.36 2.59
N THR A 134 -18.49 -9.62 3.27
CA THR A 134 -18.86 -8.58 4.22
C THR A 134 -18.57 -7.16 3.72
N ALA A 135 -19.29 -6.18 4.22
CA ALA A 135 -19.02 -4.77 3.94
C ALA A 135 -17.65 -4.33 4.48
N GLU A 136 -17.20 -4.93 5.58
CA GLU A 136 -15.91 -4.65 6.19
C GLU A 136 -14.75 -5.11 5.31
N GLU A 137 -14.82 -6.34 4.76
CA GLU A 137 -13.83 -6.83 3.78
C GLU A 137 -13.76 -5.92 2.55
N ARG A 138 -14.91 -5.50 1.99
CA ARG A 138 -14.97 -4.60 0.84
C ARG A 138 -14.32 -3.26 1.15
N ARG A 139 -14.54 -2.72 2.34
CA ARG A 139 -13.90 -1.49 2.79
C ARG A 139 -12.39 -1.66 2.92
N HIS A 140 -11.91 -2.77 3.48
CA HIS A 140 -10.47 -3.06 3.55
C HIS A 140 -9.84 -3.19 2.17
N LEU A 141 -10.53 -3.84 1.22
CA LEU A 141 -10.05 -3.90 -0.17
C LEU A 141 -9.88 -2.51 -0.76
N LEU A 142 -10.87 -1.62 -0.62
CA LEU A 142 -10.74 -0.24 -1.10
C LEU A 142 -9.58 0.50 -0.41
N HIS A 143 -9.37 0.32 0.89
CA HIS A 143 -8.23 0.92 1.59
C HIS A 143 -6.89 0.39 1.09
N ILE A 144 -6.76 -0.89 0.75
CA ILE A 144 -5.53 -1.46 0.17
C ILE A 144 -5.13 -0.67 -1.08
N TYR A 145 -6.09 -0.37 -1.96
CA TYR A 145 -5.84 0.40 -3.19
C TYR A 145 -5.74 1.91 -2.95
N ALA A 146 -6.51 2.49 -2.04
CA ALA A 146 -6.52 3.94 -1.80
C ALA A 146 -5.31 4.44 -0.97
N ASN A 147 -4.73 3.59 -0.11
CA ASN A 147 -3.64 3.99 0.78
C ASN A 147 -2.45 4.68 0.10
N PRO A 148 -2.00 4.29 -1.12
CA PRO A 148 -0.93 5.02 -1.82
C PRO A 148 -1.30 6.48 -2.14
N VAL A 149 -2.57 6.78 -2.44
CA VAL A 149 -3.05 8.15 -2.66
C VAL A 149 -2.96 8.94 -1.37
N ILE A 150 -3.48 8.37 -0.27
CA ILE A 150 -3.50 8.98 1.05
C ILE A 150 -2.06 9.26 1.54
N ALA A 151 -1.16 8.27 1.42
CA ALA A 151 0.25 8.43 1.79
C ALA A 151 0.92 9.55 1.00
N LYS A 152 0.66 9.64 -0.31
CA LYS A 152 1.23 10.68 -1.16
C LYS A 152 0.69 12.08 -0.85
N GLN A 153 -0.56 12.21 -0.42
CA GLN A 153 -1.13 13.47 0.05
C GLN A 153 -0.48 13.93 1.36
N GLN A 154 -0.27 13.00 2.30
CA GLN A 154 0.38 13.30 3.59
C GLN A 154 1.83 13.79 3.42
N THR A 155 2.59 13.22 2.47
CA THR A 155 3.97 13.68 2.21
C THR A 155 4.06 15.08 1.64
N LYS A 156 3.01 15.61 1.01
CA LYS A 156 2.95 16.99 0.49
C LYS A 156 2.63 18.03 1.55
N GLN A 157 2.07 17.61 2.69
CA GLN A 157 1.66 18.50 3.78
C GLN A 157 2.71 18.60 4.90
N SER A 158 3.73 17.75 4.87
CA SER A 158 4.84 17.66 5.84
C SER A 158 6.10 18.31 5.30
#